data_7a2eec9db900ac84d966c111ab640eca
#
_entry.id   7a2eec9db900ac84d966c111ab640eca
#
_cell.length_a   1.000
_cell.length_b   1.000
_cell.length_c   1.000
_cell.angle_alpha   90.00
_cell.angle_beta   90.00
_cell.angle_gamma   90.00
#
_symmetry.space_group_name_H-M   'P 1'
#
loop_
_entity.id
_entity.type
_entity.pdbx_description
1 polymer ?
#
loop_
_entity_poly.entity_id
_entity_poly.type
_entity_poly.pdbx_seq_one_letter_code
_entity_poly.pdbx_strand_id
1 'polypeptide(L)'
;IGFALKKYFKDEGFEIFDNWSKYKIDGSPCPNYQNKDFNKQKWNTFNPEKIDKRYIFKLAAQNGWQGGGIFEIDSNTHTSVAKYLKKQFELDGPIPVYDEGELWRYNGLCWRIIPDSELRQLVHELDQKKTKSGKLIQVSKQFIDGCLYELMSMCSNSGFFENQPMGVNCKNGFLEMSLDRKTKLLDHDPNHKQRFIFDAKWDNEDSIFSGYLQKLIEGCFLGLDEIVKGQLIRLIQQILGVSITGIATKLSTPICFVLYGPSASNGKSQILELIRSLLPKDACSSIPPADLGKEQYLIELVGKMANLSDELSGANAIRSDKLKAVVTGDTVSGKKVYKPVCSFKPNAIHIFATNVLPNFKGGVDEGINRRVKVIPFDRSIPMNERVPRIAEKIILNEKDELFKFAIKGAIDVIENDGFTIPNTVEQSTTQWFEDSDSILYWFKENYLHDLLDARKNKKVGITDAYSKFKTHMEEIGDGQYVPTRNRFAQRIRQLVRGDVELEMGRDKHSNFIRYKQLV
;
A
#
# COMPACT_ATOMS: atom_id res chain seq x y z
N ILE A 1 -17.99 35.60 6.60
CA ILE A 1 -18.06 35.97 5.18
C ILE A 1 -16.68 36.49 4.72
N GLY A 2 -16.12 37.56 5.32
CA GLY A 2 -14.85 38.16 4.89
C GLY A 2 -13.68 37.19 4.77
N PHE A 3 -13.50 36.25 5.72
CA PHE A 3 -12.46 35.22 5.66
C PHE A 3 -12.61 34.30 4.44
N ALA A 4 -13.83 33.91 4.13
CA ALA A 4 -14.08 33.01 3.02
C ALA A 4 -13.98 33.74 1.67
N LEU A 5 -14.44 35.00 1.58
CA LEU A 5 -14.20 35.82 0.39
C LEU A 5 -12.71 36.02 0.13
N LYS A 6 -11.91 36.25 1.17
CA LYS A 6 -10.46 36.38 1.04
C LYS A 6 -9.79 35.08 0.57
N LYS A 7 -10.26 33.93 1.06
CA LYS A 7 -9.74 32.62 0.67
C LYS A 7 -9.97 32.31 -0.82
N TYR A 8 -11.20 32.53 -1.30
CA TYR A 8 -11.61 32.04 -2.62
C TYR A 8 -11.53 33.08 -3.73
N PHE A 9 -11.62 34.39 -3.40
CA PHE A 9 -11.60 35.48 -4.38
C PHE A 9 -10.40 36.41 -4.24
N LYS A 10 -9.48 36.12 -3.32
CA LYS A 10 -8.27 36.92 -3.09
C LYS A 10 -8.59 38.42 -3.03
N ASP A 11 -7.89 39.25 -3.80
CA ASP A 11 -8.10 40.70 -3.79
C ASP A 11 -9.44 41.15 -4.38
N GLU A 12 -9.99 40.41 -5.33
CA GLU A 12 -11.35 40.66 -5.86
C GLU A 12 -12.43 40.50 -4.80
N GLY A 13 -12.22 39.58 -3.84
CA GLY A 13 -13.10 39.37 -2.72
C GLY A 13 -13.23 40.57 -1.79
N PHE A 14 -12.26 41.48 -1.79
CA PHE A 14 -12.32 42.70 -0.99
C PHE A 14 -13.48 43.64 -1.45
N GLU A 15 -13.61 43.85 -2.74
CA GLU A 15 -14.67 44.71 -3.27
C GLU A 15 -16.07 44.14 -2.93
N ILE A 16 -16.22 42.84 -3.01
CA ILE A 16 -17.45 42.15 -2.61
C ILE A 16 -17.70 42.37 -1.11
N PHE A 17 -16.69 42.21 -0.28
CA PHE A 17 -16.76 42.38 1.18
C PHE A 17 -17.09 43.84 1.54
N ASP A 18 -16.45 44.81 0.93
CA ASP A 18 -16.69 46.23 1.19
C ASP A 18 -18.09 46.64 0.79
N ASN A 19 -18.54 46.27 -0.40
CA ASN A 19 -19.90 46.55 -0.88
C ASN A 19 -20.98 45.88 -0.01
N TRP A 20 -20.74 44.61 0.37
CA TRP A 20 -21.65 43.90 1.29
C TRP A 20 -21.73 44.55 2.68
N SER A 21 -20.62 45.12 3.17
CA SER A 21 -20.50 45.73 4.48
C SER A 21 -21.23 47.08 4.58
N LYS A 22 -21.51 47.72 3.43
CA LYS A 22 -22.18 49.05 3.38
C LYS A 22 -23.65 49.03 3.77
N TYR A 23 -24.33 47.92 3.48
CA TYR A 23 -25.78 47.85 3.61
C TYR A 23 -26.22 46.65 4.45
N LYS A 24 -27.35 46.80 5.13
CA LYS A 24 -28.09 45.68 5.75
C LYS A 24 -28.89 44.92 4.69
N ILE A 25 -29.46 43.78 5.09
CA ILE A 25 -30.29 42.92 4.21
C ILE A 25 -31.51 43.66 3.65
N ASP A 26 -32.05 44.62 4.42
CA ASP A 26 -33.16 45.49 4.03
C ASP A 26 -32.77 46.67 3.13
N GLY A 27 -31.50 46.73 2.72
CA GLY A 27 -30.97 47.83 1.89
C GLY A 27 -30.62 49.11 2.64
N SER A 28 -30.89 49.20 3.95
CA SER A 28 -30.53 50.37 4.76
C SER A 28 -29.01 50.40 5.04
N PRO A 29 -28.38 51.58 5.24
CA PRO A 29 -26.98 51.71 5.55
C PRO A 29 -26.58 50.92 6.82
N CYS A 30 -25.47 50.22 6.76
CA CYS A 30 -24.94 49.48 7.91
C CYS A 30 -24.29 50.46 8.90
N PRO A 31 -24.77 50.58 10.16
CA PRO A 31 -24.25 51.55 11.12
C PRO A 31 -22.79 51.27 11.52
N ASN A 32 -22.29 50.07 11.28
CA ASN A 32 -20.93 49.68 11.59
C ASN A 32 -19.96 49.88 10.41
N TYR A 33 -20.44 50.32 9.24
CA TYR A 33 -19.61 50.66 8.11
C TYR A 33 -19.04 52.09 8.33
N GLN A 34 -17.72 52.18 8.41
CA GLN A 34 -17.03 53.47 8.57
C GLN A 34 -16.57 54.05 7.22
N ASN A 35 -15.67 53.33 6.55
CA ASN A 35 -15.19 53.67 5.22
C ASN A 35 -14.43 52.50 4.61
N LYS A 36 -14.04 52.63 3.33
CA LYS A 36 -13.33 51.59 2.58
C LYS A 36 -11.93 51.27 3.17
N ASP A 37 -11.25 52.27 3.71
CA ASP A 37 -9.90 52.11 4.29
C ASP A 37 -9.96 51.30 5.59
N PHE A 38 -10.94 51.56 6.45
CA PHE A 38 -11.21 50.81 7.66
C PHE A 38 -11.52 49.31 7.30
N ASN A 39 -12.37 49.11 6.30
CA ASN A 39 -12.66 47.77 5.83
C ASN A 39 -11.42 47.07 5.22
N LYS A 40 -10.52 47.81 4.56
CA LYS A 40 -9.25 47.24 4.03
C LYS A 40 -8.31 46.81 5.15
N GLN A 41 -8.22 47.59 6.23
CA GLN A 41 -7.47 47.20 7.42
C GLN A 41 -8.01 45.92 8.03
N LYS A 42 -9.34 45.85 8.21
CA LYS A 42 -10.04 44.68 8.70
C LYS A 42 -9.88 43.47 7.78
N TRP A 43 -9.93 43.65 6.46
CA TRP A 43 -9.67 42.63 5.46
C TRP A 43 -8.27 42.02 5.61
N ASN A 44 -7.26 42.85 5.88
CA ASN A 44 -5.88 42.38 6.03
C ASN A 44 -5.71 41.48 7.27
N THR A 45 -6.52 41.65 8.31
CA THR A 45 -6.50 40.80 9.52
C THR A 45 -7.14 39.42 9.33
N PHE A 46 -7.87 39.20 8.25
CA PHE A 46 -8.55 37.92 8.02
C PHE A 46 -7.53 36.82 7.67
N ASN A 47 -7.50 35.76 8.47
CA ASN A 47 -6.73 34.56 8.17
C ASN A 47 -7.60 33.58 7.36
N PRO A 48 -7.30 33.35 6.05
CA PRO A 48 -8.13 32.55 5.16
C PRO A 48 -8.08 31.04 5.45
N GLU A 49 -7.14 30.56 6.28
CA GLU A 49 -6.96 29.12 6.51
C GLU A 49 -8.07 28.46 7.36
N LYS A 50 -8.84 29.27 8.09
CA LYS A 50 -9.79 28.78 9.10
C LYS A 50 -11.23 28.61 8.64
N ILE A 51 -11.61 28.94 7.40
CA ILE A 51 -13.02 28.93 6.98
C ILE A 51 -13.22 28.22 5.63
N ASP A 52 -14.20 27.33 5.59
CA ASP A 52 -14.71 26.66 4.41
C ASP A 52 -15.76 27.56 3.69
N LYS A 53 -15.77 27.57 2.34
CA LYS A 53 -16.79 28.27 1.52
C LYS A 53 -18.22 27.88 1.89
N ARG A 54 -18.44 26.64 2.36
CA ARG A 54 -19.73 26.15 2.85
C ARG A 54 -20.30 26.99 3.97
N TYR A 55 -19.46 27.66 4.76
CA TYR A 55 -19.90 28.54 5.82
C TYR A 55 -20.62 29.80 5.29
N ILE A 56 -20.18 30.34 4.14
CA ILE A 56 -20.87 31.47 3.48
C ILE A 56 -22.26 31.05 3.06
N PHE A 57 -22.38 29.92 2.37
CA PHE A 57 -23.67 29.43 1.88
C PHE A 57 -24.59 29.04 3.03
N LYS A 58 -24.06 28.45 4.10
CA LYS A 58 -24.83 28.15 5.32
C LYS A 58 -25.36 29.40 6.00
N LEU A 59 -24.54 30.43 6.15
CA LEU A 59 -24.97 31.74 6.69
C LEU A 59 -25.97 32.43 5.77
N ALA A 60 -25.74 32.40 4.47
CA ALA A 60 -26.67 32.98 3.49
C ALA A 60 -28.02 32.28 3.55
N ALA A 61 -28.06 30.96 3.61
CA ALA A 61 -29.30 30.18 3.75
C ALA A 61 -30.00 30.46 5.08
N GLN A 62 -29.27 30.57 6.20
CA GLN A 62 -29.81 30.95 7.50
C GLN A 62 -30.45 32.36 7.52
N ASN A 63 -30.01 33.23 6.58
CA ASN A 63 -30.51 34.60 6.43
C ASN A 63 -31.47 34.76 5.22
N GLY A 64 -32.11 33.66 4.81
CA GLY A 64 -33.16 33.71 3.78
C GLY A 64 -32.66 33.73 2.34
N TRP A 65 -31.35 33.57 2.10
CA TRP A 65 -30.82 33.42 0.74
C TRP A 65 -31.26 32.07 0.17
N GLN A 66 -32.12 32.11 -0.81
CA GLN A 66 -32.59 30.88 -1.48
C GLN A 66 -31.71 30.42 -2.62
N GLY A 67 -30.45 30.91 -2.65
CA GLY A 67 -29.46 30.50 -3.66
C GLY A 67 -29.75 31.07 -5.04
N GLY A 68 -28.95 32.00 -5.51
CA GLY A 68 -28.89 32.32 -6.95
C GLY A 68 -28.22 31.14 -7.66
N GLY A 69 -29.04 30.23 -8.17
CA GLY A 69 -28.62 28.96 -8.77
C GLY A 69 -28.96 27.75 -7.89
N ILE A 70 -30.21 27.64 -7.44
CA ILE A 70 -30.78 26.35 -7.03
C ILE A 70 -30.69 25.50 -8.30
N PHE A 71 -29.76 24.56 -8.34
CA PHE A 71 -29.85 23.52 -9.34
C PHE A 71 -31.09 22.72 -9.02
N GLU A 72 -32.16 23.05 -9.72
CA GLU A 72 -33.41 22.30 -9.58
C GLU A 72 -33.22 20.96 -10.30
N ILE A 73 -33.76 19.93 -9.69
CA ILE A 73 -33.80 18.61 -10.29
C ILE A 73 -34.81 18.66 -11.45
N ASP A 74 -34.35 18.36 -12.66
CA ASP A 74 -35.20 18.54 -13.85
C ASP A 74 -36.44 17.63 -13.84
N SER A 75 -36.23 16.35 -13.42
CA SER A 75 -37.29 15.34 -13.36
C SER A 75 -37.01 14.35 -12.23
N ASN A 76 -38.02 13.55 -11.87
CA ASN A 76 -37.91 12.51 -10.85
C ASN A 76 -37.29 11.19 -11.37
N THR A 77 -36.38 11.26 -12.33
CA THR A 77 -35.65 10.11 -12.85
C THR A 77 -34.30 9.93 -12.17
N HIS A 78 -33.79 8.70 -12.14
CA HIS A 78 -32.47 8.38 -11.58
C HIS A 78 -31.37 9.24 -12.19
N THR A 79 -31.36 9.38 -13.51
CA THR A 79 -30.39 10.18 -14.27
C THR A 79 -30.43 11.66 -13.90
N SER A 80 -31.63 12.24 -13.70
CA SER A 80 -31.76 13.66 -13.29
C SER A 80 -31.24 13.91 -11.88
N VAL A 81 -31.51 12.98 -10.96
CA VAL A 81 -30.98 13.04 -9.59
C VAL A 81 -29.47 12.86 -9.58
N ALA A 82 -28.94 11.91 -10.34
CA ALA A 82 -27.50 11.70 -10.47
C ALA A 82 -26.78 12.94 -11.04
N LYS A 83 -27.34 13.59 -12.07
CA LYS A 83 -26.81 14.86 -12.60
C LYS A 83 -26.83 15.97 -11.55
N TYR A 84 -27.90 16.05 -10.77
CA TYR A 84 -28.01 17.01 -9.68
C TYR A 84 -26.92 16.77 -8.63
N LEU A 85 -26.74 15.53 -8.16
CA LEU A 85 -25.71 15.18 -7.17
C LEU A 85 -24.30 15.46 -7.70
N LYS A 86 -24.01 15.07 -8.95
CA LYS A 86 -22.72 15.37 -9.60
C LYS A 86 -22.43 16.87 -9.59
N LYS A 87 -23.43 17.68 -9.93
CA LYS A 87 -23.31 19.13 -9.96
C LYS A 87 -23.12 19.74 -8.57
N GLN A 88 -23.73 19.14 -7.52
CA GLN A 88 -23.47 19.53 -6.13
C GLN A 88 -22.00 19.27 -5.75
N PHE A 89 -21.44 18.14 -6.16
CA PHE A 89 -20.02 17.87 -5.93
C PHE A 89 -19.11 18.84 -6.67
N GLU A 90 -19.45 19.24 -7.90
CA GLU A 90 -18.69 20.22 -8.70
C GLU A 90 -18.62 21.60 -8.05
N LEU A 91 -19.64 21.99 -7.29
CA LEU A 91 -19.63 23.26 -6.53
C LEU A 91 -18.62 23.24 -5.38
N ASP A 92 -18.36 22.06 -4.83
CA ASP A 92 -17.50 21.88 -3.66
C ASP A 92 -16.05 21.55 -4.01
N GLY A 93 -15.73 21.26 -5.27
CA GLY A 93 -14.39 20.90 -5.71
C GLY A 93 -14.37 20.12 -7.02
N PRO A 94 -13.31 19.38 -7.32
CA PRO A 94 -13.26 18.53 -8.49
C PRO A 94 -14.37 17.49 -8.51
N ILE A 95 -14.80 17.13 -9.73
CA ILE A 95 -15.80 16.06 -9.93
C ILE A 95 -15.31 14.79 -9.25
N PRO A 96 -16.18 14.08 -8.52
CA PRO A 96 -15.86 12.76 -7.98
C PRO A 96 -15.44 11.79 -9.09
N VAL A 97 -14.59 10.86 -8.75
CA VAL A 97 -14.08 9.83 -9.67
C VAL A 97 -14.54 8.47 -9.20
N TYR A 98 -15.20 7.70 -10.07
CA TYR A 98 -15.49 6.30 -9.83
C TYR A 98 -14.37 5.46 -10.45
N ASP A 99 -13.54 4.87 -9.61
CA ASP A 99 -12.42 4.01 -9.98
C ASP A 99 -12.23 2.92 -8.91
N GLU A 100 -11.70 1.76 -9.30
CA GLU A 100 -11.44 0.62 -8.40
C GLU A 100 -12.67 0.19 -7.57
N GLY A 101 -13.88 0.36 -8.12
CA GLY A 101 -15.13 -0.04 -7.50
C GLY A 101 -15.65 0.89 -6.40
N GLU A 102 -15.04 2.08 -6.22
CA GLU A 102 -15.42 3.08 -5.24
C GLU A 102 -15.56 4.48 -5.86
N LEU A 103 -16.40 5.31 -5.25
CA LEU A 103 -16.53 6.72 -5.63
C LEU A 103 -15.62 7.57 -4.74
N TRP A 104 -14.69 8.27 -5.36
CA TRP A 104 -13.68 9.09 -4.70
C TRP A 104 -13.98 10.57 -4.83
N ARG A 105 -13.76 11.32 -3.77
CA ARG A 105 -13.90 12.78 -3.72
C ARG A 105 -12.62 13.42 -3.19
N TYR A 106 -12.19 14.51 -3.82
CA TYR A 106 -11.10 15.33 -3.31
C TYR A 106 -11.60 16.27 -2.21
N ASN A 107 -10.97 16.25 -1.04
CA ASN A 107 -11.38 17.01 0.13
C ASN A 107 -10.58 18.33 0.34
N GLY A 108 -9.81 18.74 -0.66
CA GLY A 108 -8.88 19.88 -0.58
C GLY A 108 -7.44 19.48 -0.26
N LEU A 109 -7.22 18.24 0.19
CA LEU A 109 -5.92 17.71 0.60
C LEU A 109 -5.58 16.39 -0.10
N CYS A 110 -6.54 15.48 -0.19
CA CYS A 110 -6.38 14.18 -0.84
C CYS A 110 -7.73 13.62 -1.31
N TRP A 111 -7.68 12.57 -2.12
CA TRP A 111 -8.85 11.80 -2.54
C TRP A 111 -9.28 10.82 -1.44
N ARG A 112 -10.58 10.83 -1.12
CA ARG A 112 -11.18 9.96 -0.11
C ARG A 112 -12.36 9.22 -0.71
N ILE A 113 -12.56 7.97 -0.29
CA ILE A 113 -13.77 7.24 -0.63
C ILE A 113 -14.96 7.93 0.04
N ILE A 114 -16.03 8.12 -0.71
CA ILE A 114 -17.32 8.51 -0.14
C ILE A 114 -18.01 7.23 0.35
N PRO A 115 -18.31 7.11 1.64
CA PRO A 115 -18.99 5.93 2.17
C PRO A 115 -20.37 5.72 1.51
N ASP A 116 -20.77 4.48 1.25
CA ASP A 116 -22.08 4.14 0.68
C ASP A 116 -23.24 4.73 1.52
N SER A 117 -23.10 4.75 2.85
CA SER A 117 -24.07 5.37 3.76
C SER A 117 -24.25 6.87 3.52
N GLU A 118 -23.15 7.60 3.25
CA GLU A 118 -23.18 9.03 2.93
C GLU A 118 -23.88 9.27 1.58
N LEU A 119 -23.52 8.49 0.57
CA LEU A 119 -24.15 8.57 -0.76
C LEU A 119 -25.66 8.30 -0.68
N ARG A 120 -26.09 7.30 0.06
CA ARG A 120 -27.51 6.98 0.28
C ARG A 120 -28.24 8.10 1.00
N GLN A 121 -27.61 8.68 2.01
CA GLN A 121 -28.18 9.81 2.76
C GLN A 121 -28.41 11.02 1.85
N LEU A 122 -27.47 11.35 0.95
CA LEU A 122 -27.66 12.43 -0.02
C LEU A 122 -28.90 12.24 -0.90
N VAL A 123 -29.22 11.00 -1.30
CA VAL A 123 -30.44 10.70 -2.06
C VAL A 123 -31.66 10.77 -1.15
N HIS A 124 -31.59 10.26 0.10
CA HIS A 124 -32.70 10.35 1.06
C HIS A 124 -33.13 11.79 1.35
N GLU A 125 -32.20 12.74 1.41
CA GLU A 125 -32.48 14.17 1.62
C GLU A 125 -33.30 14.80 0.50
N LEU A 126 -33.45 14.11 -0.63
CA LEU A 126 -34.24 14.55 -1.77
C LEU A 126 -35.72 14.07 -1.72
N ASP A 127 -36.08 13.23 -0.73
CA ASP A 127 -37.44 12.73 -0.63
C ASP A 127 -38.45 13.88 -0.51
N GLN A 128 -39.58 13.76 -1.19
CA GLN A 128 -40.66 14.75 -1.27
C GLN A 128 -40.24 16.12 -1.85
N LYS A 129 -39.02 16.30 -2.38
CA LYS A 129 -38.65 17.53 -3.10
C LYS A 129 -39.35 17.59 -4.45
N LYS A 130 -39.81 18.79 -4.80
CA LYS A 130 -40.41 19.07 -6.12
C LYS A 130 -39.31 19.24 -7.17
N THR A 131 -39.53 18.63 -8.31
CA THR A 131 -38.71 18.83 -9.52
C THR A 131 -39.22 20.05 -10.31
N LYS A 132 -38.45 20.53 -11.31
CA LYS A 132 -38.92 21.57 -12.25
C LYS A 132 -40.22 21.19 -12.95
N SER A 133 -40.42 19.92 -13.21
CA SER A 133 -41.69 19.43 -13.80
C SER A 133 -42.85 19.37 -12.80
N GLY A 134 -42.65 19.79 -11.56
CA GLY A 134 -43.67 19.79 -10.49
C GLY A 134 -43.92 18.43 -9.84
N LYS A 135 -43.23 17.36 -10.29
CA LYS A 135 -43.36 16.03 -9.70
C LYS A 135 -42.55 15.92 -8.42
N LEU A 136 -43.04 15.15 -7.47
CA LEU A 136 -42.34 14.84 -6.24
C LEU A 136 -41.35 13.69 -6.47
N ILE A 137 -40.19 13.77 -5.85
CA ILE A 137 -39.26 12.66 -5.74
C ILE A 137 -39.77 11.74 -4.63
N GLN A 138 -39.96 10.46 -4.98
CA GLN A 138 -40.34 9.42 -4.01
C GLN A 138 -39.15 8.47 -3.86
N VAL A 139 -38.49 8.52 -2.71
CA VAL A 139 -37.31 7.76 -2.45
C VAL A 139 -37.67 6.34 -1.97
N SER A 140 -37.17 5.35 -2.66
CA SER A 140 -37.21 3.93 -2.28
C SER A 140 -35.84 3.32 -2.40
N LYS A 141 -35.63 2.12 -1.87
CA LYS A 141 -34.35 1.41 -2.02
C LYS A 141 -33.93 1.29 -3.50
N GLN A 142 -34.85 0.88 -4.37
CA GLN A 142 -34.56 0.75 -5.81
C GLN A 142 -34.24 2.08 -6.46
N PHE A 143 -34.92 3.16 -6.03
CA PHE A 143 -34.64 4.51 -6.53
C PHE A 143 -33.24 4.97 -6.13
N ILE A 144 -32.83 4.74 -4.87
CA ILE A 144 -31.48 5.06 -4.40
C ILE A 144 -30.45 4.31 -5.21
N ASP A 145 -30.60 2.98 -5.32
CA ASP A 145 -29.66 2.12 -6.06
C ASP A 145 -29.53 2.57 -7.53
N GLY A 146 -30.63 2.95 -8.16
CA GLY A 146 -30.64 3.50 -9.52
C GLY A 146 -29.93 4.85 -9.64
N CYS A 147 -30.15 5.77 -8.70
CA CYS A 147 -29.47 7.07 -8.68
C CYS A 147 -27.96 6.92 -8.49
N LEU A 148 -27.53 6.03 -7.59
CA LEU A 148 -26.12 5.79 -7.33
C LEU A 148 -25.44 5.09 -8.50
N TYR A 149 -26.12 4.15 -9.16
CA TYR A 149 -25.62 3.51 -10.38
C TYR A 149 -25.33 4.53 -11.49
N GLU A 150 -26.29 5.42 -11.76
CA GLU A 150 -26.13 6.50 -12.75
C GLU A 150 -25.02 7.47 -12.35
N LEU A 151 -24.91 7.84 -11.06
CA LEU A 151 -23.86 8.73 -10.57
C LEU A 151 -22.48 8.11 -10.76
N MET A 152 -22.29 6.84 -10.41
CA MET A 152 -21.05 6.11 -10.61
C MET A 152 -20.69 6.02 -12.09
N SER A 153 -21.67 5.74 -12.96
CA SER A 153 -21.48 5.72 -14.41
C SER A 153 -21.03 7.07 -14.95
N MET A 154 -21.63 8.18 -14.50
CA MET A 154 -21.27 9.54 -14.91
C MET A 154 -19.91 10.01 -14.39
N CYS A 155 -19.41 9.42 -13.31
CA CYS A 155 -18.12 9.72 -12.68
C CYS A 155 -17.04 8.71 -13.02
N SER A 156 -17.33 7.73 -13.89
CA SER A 156 -16.41 6.65 -14.23
C SER A 156 -15.14 7.19 -14.91
N ASN A 157 -13.99 6.85 -14.36
CA ASN A 157 -12.67 7.18 -14.90
C ASN A 157 -11.69 6.06 -14.51
N SER A 158 -11.77 4.94 -15.22
CA SER A 158 -10.97 3.75 -14.94
C SER A 158 -9.48 4.04 -15.09
N GLY A 159 -8.69 3.57 -14.12
CA GLY A 159 -7.25 3.80 -14.07
C GLY A 159 -6.85 5.21 -13.65
N PHE A 160 -7.75 5.99 -13.08
CA PHE A 160 -7.45 7.35 -12.60
C PHE A 160 -6.23 7.38 -11.66
N PHE A 161 -6.12 6.39 -10.77
CA PHE A 161 -5.04 6.32 -9.82
C PHE A 161 -3.79 5.60 -10.32
N GLU A 162 -3.77 5.02 -11.52
CA GLU A 162 -2.61 4.28 -12.04
C GLU A 162 -1.37 5.17 -12.27
N ASN A 163 -1.60 6.42 -12.72
CA ASN A 163 -0.54 7.38 -13.03
C ASN A 163 -0.43 8.47 -11.96
N GLN A 164 -0.04 8.08 -10.77
CA GLN A 164 0.25 9.04 -9.70
C GLN A 164 1.69 9.57 -9.83
N PRO A 165 1.93 10.88 -9.63
CA PRO A 165 3.27 11.41 -9.44
C PRO A 165 3.95 10.72 -8.25
N MET A 166 5.25 10.49 -8.35
CA MET A 166 6.03 9.95 -7.25
C MET A 166 6.17 11.01 -6.16
N GLY A 167 5.86 10.63 -4.92
CA GLY A 167 5.95 11.56 -3.81
C GLY A 167 5.08 11.18 -2.62
N VAL A 168 5.09 12.03 -1.62
CA VAL A 168 4.37 11.83 -0.36
C VAL A 168 3.57 13.08 0.01
N ASN A 169 2.32 12.90 0.34
CA ASN A 169 1.41 13.98 0.70
C ASN A 169 1.50 14.28 2.21
N CYS A 170 2.26 15.30 2.56
CA CYS A 170 2.52 15.74 3.93
C CYS A 170 1.47 16.76 4.41
N LYS A 171 1.45 17.11 5.70
CA LYS A 171 0.58 18.16 6.25
C LYS A 171 0.76 19.53 5.59
N ASN A 172 1.95 19.84 5.16
CA ASN A 172 2.30 21.16 4.59
C ASN A 172 2.46 21.17 3.06
N GLY A 173 2.08 20.08 2.37
CA GLY A 173 2.11 20.00 0.92
C GLY A 173 2.39 18.60 0.38
N PHE A 174 2.48 18.50 -0.93
CA PHE A 174 2.91 17.29 -1.63
C PHE A 174 4.42 17.36 -1.88
N LEU A 175 5.18 16.45 -1.26
CA LEU A 175 6.60 16.30 -1.50
C LEU A 175 6.78 15.44 -2.77
N GLU A 176 6.95 16.12 -3.90
CA GLU A 176 7.30 15.48 -5.16
C GLU A 176 8.73 14.95 -5.11
N MET A 177 8.95 13.75 -5.61
CA MET A 177 10.24 13.09 -5.71
C MET A 177 10.53 12.81 -7.19
N SER A 178 11.72 13.16 -7.63
CA SER A 178 12.15 12.93 -9.01
C SER A 178 13.41 12.08 -9.07
N LEU A 179 13.62 11.41 -10.19
CA LEU A 179 14.79 10.53 -10.43
C LEU A 179 16.13 11.30 -10.43
N ASP A 180 16.11 12.63 -10.56
CA ASP A 180 17.29 13.49 -10.52
C ASP A 180 17.68 13.95 -9.10
N ARG A 181 17.22 13.25 -8.08
CA ARG A 181 17.49 13.47 -6.64
C ARG A 181 16.90 14.76 -6.08
N LYS A 182 15.99 15.40 -6.79
CA LYS A 182 15.35 16.61 -6.30
C LYS A 182 14.03 16.29 -5.65
N THR A 183 13.88 16.79 -4.45
CA THR A 183 12.58 16.85 -3.77
C THR A 183 12.06 18.27 -3.86
N LYS A 184 10.78 18.42 -4.14
CA LYS A 184 10.10 19.72 -4.20
C LYS A 184 8.79 19.65 -3.44
N LEU A 185 8.63 20.54 -2.48
CA LEU A 185 7.36 20.68 -1.78
C LEU A 185 6.43 21.56 -2.62
N LEU A 186 5.29 21.01 -3.00
CA LEU A 186 4.23 21.65 -3.78
C LEU A 186 2.97 21.80 -2.92
N ASP A 187 2.10 22.73 -3.27
CA ASP A 187 0.77 22.82 -2.67
C ASP A 187 -0.04 21.55 -2.96
N HIS A 188 -1.03 21.25 -2.10
CA HIS A 188 -1.95 20.15 -2.35
C HIS A 188 -2.77 20.39 -3.63
N ASP A 189 -2.77 19.41 -4.53
CA ASP A 189 -3.48 19.48 -5.80
C ASP A 189 -4.18 18.14 -6.12
N PRO A 190 -5.43 18.15 -6.62
CA PRO A 190 -6.14 16.92 -6.99
C PRO A 190 -5.41 16.10 -8.08
N ASN A 191 -4.58 16.74 -8.93
CA ASN A 191 -3.80 16.08 -9.96
C ASN A 191 -2.66 15.24 -9.39
N HIS A 192 -2.25 15.46 -8.14
CA HIS A 192 -1.30 14.57 -7.46
C HIS A 192 -1.92 13.20 -7.16
N LYS A 193 -3.26 13.07 -7.24
CA LYS A 193 -4.03 11.82 -7.09
C LYS A 193 -3.72 11.07 -5.77
N GLN A 194 -3.30 11.80 -4.75
CA GLN A 194 -2.95 11.23 -3.45
C GLN A 194 -4.20 10.83 -2.68
N ARG A 195 -4.17 9.64 -2.07
CA ARG A 195 -5.29 9.06 -1.31
C ARG A 195 -5.17 9.31 0.19
N PHE A 196 -3.99 9.69 0.66
CA PHE A 196 -3.67 9.83 2.06
C PHE A 196 -2.93 11.13 2.34
N ILE A 197 -2.96 11.56 3.59
CA ILE A 197 -2.08 12.58 4.15
C ILE A 197 -1.32 11.96 5.31
N PHE A 198 -0.01 12.09 5.27
CA PHE A 198 0.85 11.72 6.37
C PHE A 198 0.82 12.79 7.46
N ASP A 199 0.71 12.35 8.71
CA ASP A 199 0.69 13.20 9.90
C ASP A 199 2.11 13.67 10.28
N ALA A 200 2.85 14.19 9.30
CA ALA A 200 4.20 14.74 9.40
C ALA A 200 4.35 15.96 8.50
N LYS A 201 5.34 16.81 8.81
CA LYS A 201 5.73 17.95 7.98
C LYS A 201 7.07 17.68 7.33
N TRP A 202 7.26 18.23 6.14
CA TRP A 202 8.56 18.27 5.48
C TRP A 202 9.16 19.67 5.56
N ASP A 203 10.41 19.79 6.02
CA ASP A 203 11.11 21.05 6.26
C ASP A 203 12.48 21.17 5.56
N ASN A 204 12.86 20.19 4.75
CA ASN A 204 14.18 20.08 4.09
C ASN A 204 15.38 19.97 5.06
N GLU A 205 15.15 19.82 6.35
CA GLU A 205 16.24 19.63 7.30
C GLU A 205 16.72 18.17 7.28
N ASP A 206 18.01 17.98 7.59
CA ASP A 206 18.56 16.64 7.71
C ASP A 206 17.97 15.90 8.91
N SER A 207 17.56 14.65 8.70
CA SER A 207 17.16 13.79 9.81
C SER A 207 18.36 13.40 10.66
N ILE A 208 18.19 13.44 11.97
CA ILE A 208 19.17 12.93 12.93
C ILE A 208 18.78 11.48 13.25
N PHE A 209 19.60 10.53 12.81
CA PHE A 209 19.43 9.14 13.18
C PHE A 209 20.00 8.92 14.59
N SER A 210 19.16 9.09 15.60
CA SER A 210 19.53 9.03 17.02
C SER A 210 18.36 8.54 17.88
N GLY A 211 18.52 8.56 19.20
CA GLY A 211 17.44 8.32 20.14
C GLY A 211 16.89 6.89 20.13
N TYR A 212 15.57 6.77 20.27
CA TYR A 212 14.89 5.46 20.27
C TYR A 212 14.86 4.82 18.89
N LEU A 213 14.80 5.62 17.82
CA LEU A 213 14.83 5.12 16.44
C LEU A 213 16.14 4.38 16.16
N GLN A 214 17.27 5.02 16.45
CA GLN A 214 18.58 4.41 16.32
C GLN A 214 18.70 3.17 17.20
N LYS A 215 18.31 3.30 18.50
CA LYS A 215 18.38 2.20 19.45
C LYS A 215 17.59 0.97 19.01
N LEU A 216 16.41 1.15 18.40
CA LEU A 216 15.62 0.03 17.88
C LEU A 216 16.31 -0.62 16.68
N ILE A 217 16.63 0.17 15.66
CA ILE A 217 17.11 -0.37 14.37
C ILE A 217 18.51 -0.98 14.54
N GLU A 218 19.45 -0.27 15.17
CA GLU A 218 20.80 -0.82 15.43
C GLU A 218 20.75 -1.99 16.41
N GLY A 219 19.87 -1.91 17.42
CA GLY A 219 19.70 -2.98 18.40
C GLY A 219 19.29 -4.32 17.81
N CYS A 220 18.56 -4.32 16.69
CA CYS A 220 18.21 -5.56 15.98
C CYS A 220 19.43 -6.27 15.38
N PHE A 221 20.47 -5.52 15.02
CA PHE A 221 21.63 -6.00 14.24
C PHE A 221 22.95 -5.84 15.00
N LEU A 222 22.92 -5.53 16.29
CA LEU A 222 24.12 -5.40 17.12
C LEU A 222 24.86 -6.73 17.20
N GLY A 223 26.20 -6.69 17.09
CA GLY A 223 27.06 -7.86 17.09
C GLY A 223 27.39 -8.40 15.69
N LEU A 224 26.78 -7.87 14.65
CA LEU A 224 27.20 -8.10 13.26
C LEU A 224 28.42 -7.23 12.92
N ASP A 225 29.13 -7.61 11.87
CA ASP A 225 30.12 -6.74 11.24
C ASP A 225 29.51 -5.37 10.89
N GLU A 226 30.27 -4.29 11.07
CA GLU A 226 29.77 -2.91 10.92
C GLU A 226 29.27 -2.62 9.48
N ILE A 227 29.91 -3.22 8.45
CA ILE A 227 29.49 -3.06 7.07
C ILE A 227 28.14 -3.75 6.85
N VAL A 228 28.00 -4.99 7.33
CA VAL A 228 26.77 -5.78 7.22
C VAL A 228 25.64 -5.09 7.99
N LYS A 229 25.90 -4.62 9.22
CA LYS A 229 24.96 -3.86 10.03
C LYS A 229 24.47 -2.60 9.28
N GLY A 230 25.40 -1.82 8.73
CA GLY A 230 25.07 -0.61 7.97
C GLY A 230 24.22 -0.91 6.72
N GLN A 231 24.50 -2.00 6.02
CA GLN A 231 23.70 -2.43 4.87
C GLN A 231 22.27 -2.85 5.27
N LEU A 232 22.10 -3.54 6.38
CA LEU A 232 20.77 -3.94 6.88
C LEU A 232 19.98 -2.73 7.37
N ILE A 233 20.60 -1.78 8.06
CA ILE A 233 19.98 -0.51 8.47
C ILE A 233 19.49 0.26 7.23
N ARG A 234 20.34 0.38 6.19
CA ARG A 234 19.96 1.00 4.92
C ARG A 234 18.76 0.29 4.27
N LEU A 235 18.73 -1.03 4.26
CA LEU A 235 17.61 -1.79 3.73
C LEU A 235 16.31 -1.52 4.51
N ILE A 236 16.36 -1.50 5.86
CA ILE A 236 15.19 -1.13 6.68
C ILE A 236 14.73 0.30 6.37
N GLN A 237 15.66 1.25 6.20
CA GLN A 237 15.35 2.62 5.80
C GLN A 237 14.65 2.67 4.44
N GLN A 238 15.14 1.92 3.46
CA GLN A 238 14.53 1.78 2.13
C GLN A 238 13.11 1.19 2.20
N ILE A 239 12.90 0.15 3.01
CA ILE A 239 11.59 -0.47 3.22
C ILE A 239 10.59 0.52 3.84
N LEU A 240 11.01 1.27 4.86
CA LEU A 240 10.21 2.35 5.45
C LEU A 240 9.83 3.38 4.38
N GLY A 241 10.78 3.79 3.54
CA GLY A 241 10.58 4.75 2.47
C GLY A 241 9.58 4.28 1.41
N VAL A 242 9.73 3.07 0.91
CA VAL A 242 8.81 2.49 -0.08
C VAL A 242 7.41 2.30 0.49
N SER A 243 7.31 1.98 1.80
CA SER A 243 6.01 1.85 2.47
C SER A 243 5.18 3.12 2.48
N ILE A 244 5.81 4.31 2.48
CA ILE A 244 5.11 5.59 2.52
C ILE A 244 4.91 6.25 1.15
N THR A 245 5.54 5.73 0.11
CA THR A 245 5.47 6.31 -1.25
C THR A 245 4.53 5.56 -2.19
N GLY A 246 4.18 4.30 -1.87
CA GLY A 246 3.34 3.46 -2.75
C GLY A 246 3.98 3.16 -4.11
N ILE A 247 5.32 3.11 -4.19
CA ILE A 247 6.06 2.84 -5.43
C ILE A 247 6.49 1.39 -5.58
N ALA A 248 6.19 0.52 -4.61
CA ALA A 248 6.71 -0.85 -4.54
C ALA A 248 6.58 -1.65 -5.85
N THR A 249 5.42 -1.54 -6.49
CA THR A 249 5.11 -2.25 -7.75
C THR A 249 5.56 -1.50 -9.02
N LYS A 250 6.10 -0.29 -8.87
CA LYS A 250 6.62 0.54 -9.98
C LYS A 250 8.13 0.39 -10.18
N LEU A 251 8.81 -0.25 -9.24
CA LEU A 251 10.24 -0.54 -9.33
C LEU A 251 10.50 -1.60 -10.41
N SER A 252 11.65 -1.55 -11.06
CA SER A 252 12.07 -2.56 -12.05
C SER A 252 12.11 -3.96 -11.47
N THR A 253 12.38 -4.08 -10.16
CA THR A 253 12.35 -5.35 -9.43
C THR A 253 11.52 -5.18 -8.15
N PRO A 254 10.18 -5.38 -8.21
CA PRO A 254 9.33 -5.38 -7.03
C PRO A 254 9.67 -6.51 -6.08
N ILE A 255 9.76 -6.21 -4.78
CA ILE A 255 10.19 -7.16 -3.74
C ILE A 255 9.19 -7.17 -2.57
N CYS A 256 8.92 -8.39 -2.09
CA CYS A 256 8.26 -8.69 -0.83
C CYS A 256 9.31 -9.09 0.21
N PHE A 257 9.19 -8.61 1.43
CA PHE A 257 10.15 -8.89 2.51
C PHE A 257 9.55 -9.81 3.56
N VAL A 258 10.36 -10.74 4.04
CA VAL A 258 10.06 -11.61 5.18
C VAL A 258 11.08 -11.35 6.28
N LEU A 259 10.64 -10.72 7.37
CA LEU A 259 11.45 -10.53 8.57
C LEU A 259 11.45 -11.86 9.33
N TYR A 260 12.56 -12.58 9.28
CA TYR A 260 12.69 -13.90 9.86
C TYR A 260 13.58 -13.88 11.10
N GLY A 261 13.17 -14.55 12.14
CA GLY A 261 14.02 -14.79 13.31
C GLY A 261 13.42 -15.88 14.18
N PRO A 262 14.14 -17.00 14.38
CA PRO A 262 13.63 -18.17 15.08
C PRO A 262 13.33 -17.91 16.57
N SER A 263 13.98 -16.91 17.15
CA SER A 263 13.77 -16.50 18.54
C SER A 263 12.75 -15.38 18.68
N ALA A 264 12.20 -15.22 19.87
CA ALA A 264 11.38 -14.06 20.24
C ALA A 264 12.27 -12.85 20.60
N SER A 265 11.65 -11.67 20.70
CA SER A 265 12.29 -10.44 21.20
C SER A 265 13.48 -9.96 20.36
N ASN A 266 13.39 -10.07 19.05
CA ASN A 266 14.41 -9.66 18.08
C ASN A 266 14.08 -8.37 17.31
N GLY A 267 12.99 -7.69 17.66
CA GLY A 267 12.63 -6.38 17.09
C GLY A 267 11.71 -6.43 15.87
N LYS A 268 11.45 -7.57 15.22
CA LYS A 268 10.60 -7.69 14.01
C LYS A 268 9.24 -6.98 14.16
N SER A 269 8.48 -7.32 15.21
CA SER A 269 7.15 -6.74 15.43
C SER A 269 7.22 -5.24 15.71
N GLN A 270 8.31 -4.75 16.32
CA GLN A 270 8.51 -3.30 16.54
C GLN A 270 8.80 -2.56 15.23
N ILE A 271 9.52 -3.17 14.29
CA ILE A 271 9.72 -2.59 12.95
C ILE A 271 8.39 -2.55 12.18
N LEU A 272 7.58 -3.63 12.21
CA LEU A 272 6.25 -3.61 11.58
C LEU A 272 5.34 -2.55 12.22
N GLU A 273 5.40 -2.39 13.55
CA GLU A 273 4.64 -1.38 14.27
C GLU A 273 5.07 0.05 13.89
N LEU A 274 6.37 0.30 13.68
CA LEU A 274 6.85 1.59 13.14
C LEU A 274 6.24 1.88 11.77
N ILE A 275 6.24 0.90 10.85
CA ILE A 275 5.66 1.08 9.51
C ILE A 275 4.17 1.36 9.64
N ARG A 276 3.45 0.56 10.45
CA ARG A 276 2.00 0.71 10.67
C ARG A 276 1.64 2.08 11.24
N SER A 277 2.43 2.56 12.21
CA SER A 277 2.20 3.84 12.87
C SER A 277 2.60 5.05 12.03
N LEU A 278 3.54 4.88 11.09
CA LEU A 278 3.92 5.91 10.14
C LEU A 278 2.87 6.09 9.04
N LEU A 279 2.19 5.00 8.67
CA LEU A 279 1.16 5.03 7.64
C LEU A 279 -0.13 5.70 8.15
N PRO A 280 -0.83 6.45 7.29
CA PRO A 280 -2.17 6.91 7.59
C PRO A 280 -3.12 5.75 7.86
N LYS A 281 -4.13 5.99 8.70
CA LYS A 281 -5.21 5.02 8.90
C LYS A 281 -5.80 4.62 7.54
N ASP A 282 -6.09 3.37 7.36
CA ASP A 282 -6.60 2.78 6.12
C ASP A 282 -5.59 2.63 4.97
N ALA A 283 -4.35 3.09 5.12
CA ALA A 283 -3.30 2.90 4.13
C ALA A 283 -2.61 1.52 4.20
N CYS A 284 -2.89 0.75 5.25
CA CYS A 284 -2.31 -0.57 5.49
C CYS A 284 -3.38 -1.67 5.45
N SER A 285 -3.02 -2.85 4.96
CA SER A 285 -3.75 -4.11 5.10
C SER A 285 -2.92 -5.12 5.92
N SER A 286 -3.57 -6.22 6.34
CA SER A 286 -2.92 -7.27 7.15
C SER A 286 -3.25 -8.67 6.61
N ILE A 287 -3.09 -8.87 5.31
CA ILE A 287 -3.43 -10.13 4.65
C ILE A 287 -2.22 -11.07 4.70
N PRO A 288 -2.35 -12.25 5.32
CA PRO A 288 -1.30 -13.26 5.28
C PRO A 288 -1.04 -13.74 3.84
N PRO A 289 0.20 -14.10 3.47
CA PRO A 289 0.52 -14.49 2.10
C PRO A 289 -0.23 -15.76 1.64
N ALA A 290 -0.63 -16.64 2.54
CA ALA A 290 -1.45 -17.81 2.23
C ALA A 290 -2.87 -17.44 1.76
N ASP A 291 -3.39 -16.28 2.17
CA ASP A 291 -4.73 -15.80 1.84
C ASP A 291 -4.76 -14.89 0.60
N LEU A 292 -3.62 -14.50 0.04
CA LEU A 292 -3.53 -13.71 -1.19
C LEU A 292 -4.12 -14.41 -2.44
N GLY A 293 -4.53 -15.67 -2.31
CA GLY A 293 -5.27 -16.41 -3.36
C GLY A 293 -6.77 -16.22 -3.33
N LYS A 294 -7.33 -15.57 -2.31
CA LYS A 294 -8.79 -15.45 -2.10
C LYS A 294 -9.29 -14.08 -2.51
N GLU A 295 -10.24 -14.01 -3.43
CA GLU A 295 -10.77 -12.75 -3.98
C GLU A 295 -11.33 -11.81 -2.91
N GLN A 296 -11.92 -12.36 -1.85
CA GLN A 296 -12.47 -11.59 -0.74
C GLN A 296 -11.41 -10.90 0.12
N TYR A 297 -10.17 -11.39 0.13
CA TYR A 297 -9.06 -10.73 0.79
C TYR A 297 -8.30 -9.80 -0.16
N LEU A 298 -8.18 -10.17 -1.45
CA LEU A 298 -7.49 -9.33 -2.43
C LEU A 298 -8.11 -7.94 -2.53
N ILE A 299 -9.43 -7.81 -2.40
CA ILE A 299 -10.12 -6.52 -2.46
C ILE A 299 -9.66 -5.55 -1.36
N GLU A 300 -9.16 -6.06 -0.24
CA GLU A 300 -8.61 -5.23 0.84
C GLU A 300 -7.26 -4.57 0.48
N LEU A 301 -6.65 -4.95 -0.65
CA LEU A 301 -5.44 -4.29 -1.17
C LEU A 301 -5.74 -3.03 -2.00
N VAL A 302 -7.00 -2.78 -2.33
CA VAL A 302 -7.38 -1.59 -3.13
C VAL A 302 -6.92 -0.32 -2.42
N GLY A 303 -6.04 0.43 -3.08
CA GLY A 303 -5.52 1.69 -2.58
C GLY A 303 -4.56 1.59 -1.39
N LYS A 304 -4.17 0.40 -0.96
CA LYS A 304 -3.22 0.24 0.15
C LYS A 304 -1.78 0.54 -0.28
N MET A 305 -1.00 1.06 0.66
CA MET A 305 0.42 1.37 0.47
C MET A 305 1.32 0.25 1.00
N ALA A 306 0.88 -0.43 2.05
CA ALA A 306 1.57 -1.59 2.61
C ALA A 306 0.61 -2.69 3.02
N ASN A 307 1.06 -3.94 2.94
CA ASN A 307 0.42 -5.12 3.50
C ASN A 307 1.37 -5.75 4.53
N LEU A 308 1.00 -5.67 5.81
CA LEU A 308 1.83 -6.07 6.95
C LEU A 308 1.16 -7.21 7.70
N SER A 309 1.80 -8.37 7.83
CA SER A 309 1.31 -9.48 8.64
C SER A 309 2.38 -9.95 9.61
N ASP A 310 2.03 -10.00 10.90
CA ASP A 310 2.97 -10.24 12.00
C ASP A 310 3.19 -11.72 12.29
N GLU A 311 2.31 -12.59 11.81
CA GLU A 311 2.39 -14.03 12.05
C GLU A 311 2.10 -14.81 10.77
N LEU A 312 3.10 -15.55 10.31
CA LEU A 312 2.90 -16.55 9.29
C LEU A 312 2.80 -17.92 9.98
N SER A 313 1.66 -18.59 9.78
CA SER A 313 1.56 -19.98 10.20
C SER A 313 2.44 -20.85 9.30
N GLY A 314 3.41 -21.54 9.87
CA GLY A 314 4.24 -22.49 9.13
C GLY A 314 3.43 -23.61 8.45
N ALA A 315 2.22 -23.89 8.93
CA ALA A 315 1.30 -24.87 8.35
C ALA A 315 0.63 -24.39 7.05
N ASN A 316 0.59 -23.09 6.79
CA ASN A 316 -0.11 -22.52 5.64
C ASN A 316 0.86 -22.21 4.50
N ALA A 317 0.93 -23.11 3.52
CA ALA A 317 1.80 -22.93 2.36
C ALA A 317 1.34 -21.77 1.45
N ILE A 318 2.29 -20.99 0.96
CA ILE A 318 2.07 -19.82 0.11
C ILE A 318 1.85 -20.24 -1.35
N ARG A 319 0.87 -19.67 -2.02
CA ARG A 319 0.68 -19.85 -3.47
C ARG A 319 1.63 -18.94 -4.25
N SER A 320 2.63 -19.53 -4.88
CA SER A 320 3.67 -18.81 -5.62
C SER A 320 3.12 -17.91 -6.74
N ASP A 321 2.11 -18.38 -7.49
CA ASP A 321 1.47 -17.63 -8.58
C ASP A 321 0.78 -16.36 -8.08
N LYS A 322 0.06 -16.47 -6.96
CA LYS A 322 -0.69 -15.33 -6.40
C LYS A 322 0.21 -14.31 -5.73
N LEU A 323 1.20 -14.75 -4.97
CA LEU A 323 2.19 -13.85 -4.38
C LEU A 323 2.93 -13.06 -5.47
N LYS A 324 3.36 -13.73 -6.55
CA LYS A 324 4.01 -13.04 -7.69
C LYS A 324 3.13 -11.93 -8.25
N ALA A 325 1.87 -12.23 -8.54
CA ALA A 325 0.94 -11.26 -9.14
C ALA A 325 0.76 -9.99 -8.27
N VAL A 326 0.57 -10.16 -6.96
CA VAL A 326 0.37 -8.98 -6.09
C VAL A 326 1.66 -8.21 -5.85
N VAL A 327 2.81 -8.87 -5.79
CA VAL A 327 4.12 -8.22 -5.63
C VAL A 327 4.51 -7.42 -6.87
N THR A 328 4.21 -7.92 -8.08
CA THR A 328 4.47 -7.20 -9.33
C THR A 328 3.46 -6.14 -9.68
N GLY A 329 2.33 -6.07 -8.96
CA GLY A 329 1.25 -5.14 -9.30
C GLY A 329 0.48 -5.54 -10.56
N ASP A 330 0.46 -6.84 -10.89
CA ASP A 330 -0.37 -7.35 -11.98
C ASP A 330 -1.85 -7.10 -11.67
N THR A 331 -2.66 -6.93 -12.70
CA THR A 331 -4.10 -6.77 -12.51
C THR A 331 -4.69 -8.01 -11.82
N VAL A 332 -5.29 -7.81 -10.66
CA VAL A 332 -5.98 -8.84 -9.90
C VAL A 332 -7.46 -8.50 -9.76
N SER A 333 -8.27 -9.53 -9.52
CA SER A 333 -9.70 -9.37 -9.28
C SER A 333 -10.02 -9.65 -7.83
N GLY A 334 -10.81 -8.76 -7.23
CA GLY A 334 -11.34 -8.90 -5.87
C GLY A 334 -12.84 -8.66 -5.84
N LYS A 335 -13.50 -9.16 -4.79
CA LYS A 335 -14.94 -9.03 -4.65
C LYS A 335 -15.33 -8.73 -3.21
N LYS A 336 -16.00 -7.60 -2.97
CA LYS A 336 -16.73 -7.34 -1.72
C LYS A 336 -18.05 -8.11 -1.71
N VAL A 337 -18.49 -8.52 -0.52
CA VAL A 337 -19.79 -9.17 -0.34
C VAL A 337 -20.89 -8.29 -0.93
N TYR A 338 -21.75 -8.87 -1.75
CA TYR A 338 -22.86 -8.17 -2.43
C TYR A 338 -22.48 -7.08 -3.43
N LYS A 339 -21.19 -6.94 -3.80
CA LYS A 339 -20.74 -6.02 -4.87
C LYS A 339 -20.25 -6.80 -6.10
N PRO A 340 -20.27 -6.20 -7.30
CA PRO A 340 -19.62 -6.78 -8.48
C PRO A 340 -18.14 -7.04 -8.25
N VAL A 341 -17.55 -7.93 -9.04
CA VAL A 341 -16.11 -8.14 -9.11
C VAL A 341 -15.45 -6.85 -9.60
N CYS A 342 -14.40 -6.43 -8.92
CA CYS A 342 -13.59 -5.29 -9.29
C CYS A 342 -12.19 -5.77 -9.67
N SER A 343 -11.66 -5.28 -10.79
CA SER A 343 -10.26 -5.48 -11.19
C SER A 343 -9.46 -4.23 -10.87
N PHE A 344 -8.28 -4.42 -10.28
CA PHE A 344 -7.40 -3.33 -9.88
C PHE A 344 -5.94 -3.77 -9.89
N LYS A 345 -5.01 -2.82 -9.82
CA LYS A 345 -3.57 -3.06 -9.67
C LYS A 345 -3.13 -2.77 -8.23
N PRO A 346 -2.64 -3.76 -7.46
CA PRO A 346 -2.07 -3.51 -6.14
C PRO A 346 -0.85 -2.60 -6.22
N ASN A 347 -0.70 -1.69 -5.24
CA ASN A 347 0.47 -0.81 -5.11
C ASN A 347 1.24 -1.05 -3.80
N ALA A 348 0.73 -1.94 -2.95
CA ALA A 348 1.27 -2.18 -1.63
C ALA A 348 2.61 -2.89 -1.67
N ILE A 349 3.56 -2.45 -0.84
CA ILE A 349 4.69 -3.29 -0.45
C ILE A 349 4.20 -4.38 0.50
N HIS A 350 4.68 -5.60 0.33
CA HIS A 350 4.34 -6.72 1.20
C HIS A 350 5.48 -7.00 2.17
N ILE A 351 5.21 -6.96 3.48
CA ILE A 351 6.20 -7.20 4.53
C ILE A 351 5.59 -8.12 5.57
N PHE A 352 6.20 -9.25 5.78
CA PHE A 352 5.73 -10.28 6.70
C PHE A 352 6.76 -10.53 7.80
N ALA A 353 6.31 -10.86 9.01
CA ALA A 353 7.20 -11.31 10.07
C ALA A 353 6.86 -12.75 10.46
N THR A 354 7.87 -13.56 10.76
CA THR A 354 7.67 -14.94 11.17
C THR A 354 8.82 -15.47 12.02
N ASN A 355 8.52 -16.47 12.84
CA ASN A 355 9.51 -17.30 13.52
C ASN A 355 9.72 -18.65 12.81
N VAL A 356 8.82 -19.00 11.87
CA VAL A 356 8.89 -20.24 11.08
C VAL A 356 8.56 -19.90 9.64
N LEU A 357 9.49 -20.18 8.74
CA LEU A 357 9.31 -19.90 7.32
C LEU A 357 8.32 -20.91 6.69
N PRO A 358 7.26 -20.44 6.02
CA PRO A 358 6.26 -21.32 5.41
C PRO A 358 6.76 -21.95 4.11
N ASN A 359 6.15 -23.07 3.71
CA ASN A 359 6.43 -23.72 2.44
C ASN A 359 5.68 -23.05 1.28
N PHE A 360 6.12 -23.32 0.04
CA PHE A 360 5.47 -22.84 -1.17
C PHE A 360 4.67 -23.94 -1.88
N LYS A 361 3.38 -23.70 -2.10
CA LYS A 361 2.56 -24.56 -2.98
C LYS A 361 2.99 -24.35 -4.43
N GLY A 362 3.31 -25.46 -5.09
CA GLY A 362 3.85 -25.42 -6.46
C GLY A 362 5.36 -25.19 -6.55
N GLY A 363 6.07 -25.20 -5.42
CA GLY A 363 7.52 -25.04 -5.31
C GLY A 363 8.00 -23.62 -5.56
N VAL A 364 9.31 -23.44 -5.39
CA VAL A 364 10.02 -22.18 -5.65
C VAL A 364 10.53 -22.17 -7.09
N ASP A 365 10.23 -21.11 -7.82
CA ASP A 365 10.78 -20.85 -9.14
C ASP A 365 11.65 -19.57 -9.12
N GLU A 366 12.37 -19.33 -10.19
CA GLU A 366 13.21 -18.14 -10.34
C GLU A 366 12.42 -16.83 -10.20
N GLY A 367 11.11 -16.86 -10.55
CA GLY A 367 10.22 -15.73 -10.41
C GLY A 367 9.95 -15.38 -8.94
N ILE A 368 9.81 -16.36 -8.05
CA ILE A 368 9.72 -16.15 -6.60
C ILE A 368 11.05 -15.69 -6.04
N ASN A 369 12.16 -16.33 -6.44
CA ASN A 369 13.49 -16.00 -5.93
C ASN A 369 13.86 -14.53 -6.12
N ARG A 370 13.47 -13.94 -7.24
CA ARG A 370 13.70 -12.51 -7.51
C ARG A 370 12.80 -11.58 -6.68
N ARG A 371 11.62 -12.04 -6.25
CA ARG A 371 10.57 -11.20 -5.65
C ARG A 371 10.42 -11.33 -4.15
N VAL A 372 11.05 -12.30 -3.53
CA VAL A 372 10.96 -12.50 -2.08
C VAL A 372 12.34 -12.45 -1.48
N LYS A 373 12.52 -11.69 -0.41
CA LYS A 373 13.79 -11.57 0.31
C LYS A 373 13.57 -11.77 1.81
N VAL A 374 14.42 -12.59 2.42
CA VAL A 374 14.39 -12.91 3.85
C VAL A 374 15.44 -12.07 4.56
N ILE A 375 14.99 -11.20 5.45
CA ILE A 375 15.86 -10.40 6.31
C ILE A 375 16.05 -11.16 7.63
N PRO A 376 17.27 -11.61 7.96
CA PRO A 376 17.51 -12.34 9.20
C PRO A 376 17.53 -11.39 10.41
N PHE A 377 16.79 -11.78 11.46
CA PHE A 377 16.75 -11.15 12.78
C PHE A 377 17.21 -12.17 13.83
N ASP A 378 18.47 -12.55 13.76
CA ASP A 378 19.02 -13.66 14.54
C ASP A 378 19.31 -13.27 15.99
N ARG A 379 19.48 -11.97 16.27
CA ARG A 379 19.76 -11.47 17.59
C ARG A 379 18.51 -11.45 18.48
N SER A 380 18.51 -12.17 19.58
CA SER A 380 17.56 -11.96 20.66
C SER A 380 18.05 -10.81 21.53
N ILE A 381 17.26 -9.72 21.62
CA ILE A 381 17.62 -8.53 22.41
C ILE A 381 17.52 -8.88 23.90
N PRO A 382 18.62 -8.76 24.68
CA PRO A 382 18.63 -9.06 26.12
C PRO A 382 17.64 -8.17 26.91
N MET A 383 17.10 -8.68 27.99
CA MET A 383 16.05 -7.99 28.76
C MET A 383 16.48 -6.61 29.28
N ASN A 384 17.73 -6.46 29.67
CA ASN A 384 18.31 -5.21 30.14
C ASN A 384 18.51 -4.15 29.05
N GLU A 385 18.50 -4.55 27.77
CA GLU A 385 18.61 -3.63 26.64
C GLU A 385 17.25 -3.23 26.07
N ARG A 386 16.18 -3.97 26.43
CA ARG A 386 14.84 -3.74 25.90
C ARG A 386 14.26 -2.43 26.42
N VAL A 387 13.71 -1.65 25.49
CA VAL A 387 12.90 -0.49 25.83
C VAL A 387 11.43 -0.88 25.65
N PRO A 388 10.65 -0.95 26.75
CA PRO A 388 9.21 -1.25 26.62
C PRO A 388 8.51 -0.27 25.70
N ARG A 389 7.70 -0.79 24.77
CA ARG A 389 6.92 0.01 23.80
C ARG A 389 7.77 1.00 23.02
N ILE A 390 8.93 0.55 22.52
CA ILE A 390 9.89 1.42 21.87
C ILE A 390 9.29 2.09 20.61
N ALA A 391 8.49 1.37 19.83
CA ALA A 391 7.82 1.92 18.64
C ALA A 391 6.88 3.07 19.04
N GLU A 392 6.06 2.91 20.09
CA GLU A 392 5.19 3.98 20.59
C GLU A 392 6.00 5.22 21.02
N LYS A 393 7.16 5.01 21.68
CA LYS A 393 8.04 6.12 22.09
C LYS A 393 8.63 6.87 20.90
N ILE A 394 9.01 6.16 19.85
CA ILE A 394 9.49 6.76 18.59
C ILE A 394 8.37 7.61 17.99
N ILE A 395 7.16 7.06 17.86
CA ILE A 395 6.03 7.79 17.29
C ILE A 395 5.66 9.02 18.12
N LEU A 396 5.77 8.95 19.44
CA LEU A 396 5.42 10.06 20.32
C LEU A 396 6.46 11.19 20.30
N ASN A 397 7.75 10.84 20.22
CA ASN A 397 8.84 11.79 20.44
C ASN A 397 9.70 12.05 19.20
N GLU A 398 9.74 11.13 18.22
CA GLU A 398 10.69 11.15 17.09
C GLU A 398 9.97 10.92 15.74
N LYS A 399 8.66 11.22 15.66
CA LYS A 399 7.84 10.94 14.46
C LYS A 399 8.36 11.67 13.22
N ASP A 400 8.74 12.93 13.35
CA ASP A 400 9.25 13.72 12.23
C ASP A 400 10.62 13.20 11.78
N GLU A 401 11.47 12.77 12.71
CA GLU A 401 12.77 12.14 12.40
C GLU A 401 12.57 10.77 11.71
N LEU A 402 11.63 9.96 12.18
CA LEU A 402 11.26 8.70 11.52
C LEU A 402 10.75 8.95 10.09
N PHE A 403 9.92 9.98 9.90
CA PHE A 403 9.41 10.35 8.59
C PHE A 403 10.53 10.80 7.64
N LYS A 404 11.42 11.68 8.09
CA LYS A 404 12.61 12.12 7.34
C LYS A 404 13.53 10.94 7.01
N PHE A 405 13.75 10.04 7.97
CA PHE A 405 14.52 8.82 7.77
C PHE A 405 13.91 7.94 6.67
N ALA A 406 12.60 7.75 6.67
CA ALA A 406 11.89 7.02 5.64
C ALA A 406 11.97 7.71 4.27
N ILE A 407 11.81 9.04 4.20
CA ILE A 407 11.94 9.80 2.95
C ILE A 407 13.34 9.62 2.32
N LYS A 408 14.41 9.66 3.11
CA LYS A 408 15.77 9.37 2.62
C LYS A 408 15.86 7.96 2.02
N GLY A 409 15.22 6.96 2.66
CA GLY A 409 15.15 5.61 2.12
C GLY A 409 14.37 5.51 0.81
N ALA A 410 13.29 6.28 0.67
CA ALA A 410 12.53 6.34 -0.59
C ALA A 410 13.36 6.95 -1.73
N ILE A 411 14.05 8.04 -1.46
CA ILE A 411 14.94 8.69 -2.44
C ILE A 411 16.03 7.71 -2.89
N ASP A 412 16.66 7.03 -1.94
CA ASP A 412 17.71 6.03 -2.23
C ASP A 412 17.21 4.89 -3.13
N VAL A 413 15.99 4.39 -2.92
CA VAL A 413 15.36 3.36 -3.78
C VAL A 413 15.02 3.90 -5.16
N ILE A 414 14.49 5.11 -5.26
CA ILE A 414 14.15 5.75 -6.53
C ILE A 414 15.42 5.96 -7.37
N GLU A 415 16.50 6.42 -6.76
CA GLU A 415 17.79 6.65 -7.42
C GLU A 415 18.42 5.40 -7.99
N ASN A 416 18.28 4.27 -7.27
CA ASN A 416 18.86 2.98 -7.65
C ASN A 416 17.87 2.11 -8.46
N ASP A 417 16.64 2.60 -8.69
CA ASP A 417 15.52 1.81 -9.25
C ASP A 417 15.37 0.44 -8.58
N GLY A 418 15.58 0.40 -7.27
CA GLY A 418 15.47 -0.82 -6.50
C GLY A 418 16.11 -0.77 -5.12
N PHE A 419 15.93 -1.85 -4.38
CA PHE A 419 16.49 -2.03 -3.05
C PHE A 419 17.96 -2.46 -3.11
N THR A 420 18.76 -1.98 -2.16
CA THR A 420 20.12 -2.45 -1.94
C THR A 420 20.09 -3.72 -1.09
N ILE A 421 20.18 -4.89 -1.72
CA ILE A 421 20.05 -6.18 -1.02
C ILE A 421 21.41 -6.65 -0.51
N PRO A 422 21.62 -6.75 0.83
CA PRO A 422 22.85 -7.29 1.41
C PRO A 422 23.05 -8.78 1.08
N ASN A 423 24.29 -9.23 1.01
CA ASN A 423 24.61 -10.64 0.76
C ASN A 423 24.03 -11.58 1.81
N THR A 424 23.95 -11.16 3.07
CA THR A 424 23.31 -11.92 4.15
C THR A 424 21.83 -12.19 3.90
N VAL A 425 21.12 -11.24 3.27
CA VAL A 425 19.71 -11.38 2.88
C VAL A 425 19.57 -12.36 1.72
N GLU A 426 20.47 -12.31 0.74
CA GLU A 426 20.50 -13.28 -0.37
C GLU A 426 20.79 -14.70 0.13
N GLN A 427 21.74 -14.86 1.04
CA GLN A 427 22.05 -16.16 1.65
C GLN A 427 20.86 -16.72 2.43
N SER A 428 20.24 -15.93 3.31
CA SER A 428 19.08 -16.36 4.08
C SER A 428 17.89 -16.72 3.17
N THR A 429 17.72 -15.99 2.08
CA THR A 429 16.68 -16.27 1.09
C THR A 429 16.93 -17.59 0.36
N THR A 430 18.16 -17.81 -0.07
CA THR A 430 18.58 -19.04 -0.75
C THR A 430 18.39 -20.25 0.17
N GLN A 431 18.82 -20.14 1.42
CA GLN A 431 18.65 -21.20 2.43
C GLN A 431 17.17 -21.56 2.61
N TRP A 432 16.29 -20.57 2.79
CA TRP A 432 14.86 -20.83 2.90
C TRP A 432 14.29 -21.56 1.70
N PHE A 433 14.69 -21.15 0.49
CA PHE A 433 14.20 -21.78 -0.72
C PHE A 433 14.69 -23.22 -0.89
N GLU A 434 15.91 -23.51 -0.48
CA GLU A 434 16.41 -24.87 -0.43
C GLU A 434 15.65 -25.74 0.55
N ASP A 435 15.39 -25.22 1.76
CA ASP A 435 14.65 -25.92 2.81
C ASP A 435 13.17 -26.10 2.46
N SER A 436 12.60 -25.17 1.69
CA SER A 436 11.19 -25.20 1.23
C SER A 436 10.95 -26.02 -0.02
N ASP A 437 12.01 -26.49 -0.68
CA ASP A 437 11.90 -27.30 -1.89
C ASP A 437 11.70 -28.77 -1.53
N SER A 438 10.47 -29.22 -1.56
CA SER A 438 10.10 -30.62 -1.23
C SER A 438 10.87 -31.65 -2.07
N ILE A 439 11.21 -31.32 -3.33
CA ILE A 439 12.00 -32.21 -4.19
C ILE A 439 13.43 -32.34 -3.67
N LEU A 440 14.07 -31.17 -3.43
CA LEU A 440 15.45 -31.14 -2.98
C LEU A 440 15.60 -31.69 -1.57
N TYR A 441 14.70 -31.31 -0.65
CA TYR A 441 14.67 -31.82 0.71
C TYR A 441 14.56 -33.35 0.70
N TRP A 442 13.49 -33.89 0.03
CA TRP A 442 13.28 -35.33 -0.05
C TRP A 442 14.46 -36.06 -0.71
N PHE A 443 15.04 -35.48 -1.78
CA PHE A 443 16.16 -36.09 -2.49
C PHE A 443 17.44 -36.10 -1.64
N LYS A 444 17.73 -35.01 -0.94
CA LYS A 444 18.85 -34.91 -0.01
C LYS A 444 18.75 -35.96 1.10
N GLU A 445 17.59 -36.05 1.76
CA GLU A 445 17.34 -37.02 2.83
C GLU A 445 17.47 -38.48 2.39
N ASN A 446 17.00 -38.82 1.19
CA ASN A 446 16.92 -40.20 0.77
C ASN A 446 18.13 -40.69 0.00
N TYR A 447 18.93 -39.80 -0.61
CA TYR A 447 19.98 -40.21 -1.54
C TYR A 447 21.31 -39.47 -1.38
N LEU A 448 21.35 -38.24 -0.91
CA LEU A 448 22.56 -37.40 -0.97
C LEU A 448 23.73 -38.02 -0.17
N HIS A 449 23.47 -38.47 1.04
CA HIS A 449 24.50 -39.09 1.89
C HIS A 449 25.14 -40.32 1.22
N ASP A 450 24.32 -41.17 0.61
CA ASP A 450 24.79 -42.36 -0.09
C ASP A 450 25.51 -42.05 -1.42
N LEU A 451 25.07 -40.99 -2.10
CA LEU A 451 25.66 -40.52 -3.34
C LEU A 451 27.05 -39.92 -3.12
N LEU A 452 27.25 -39.22 -2.00
CA LEU A 452 28.54 -38.58 -1.64
C LEU A 452 29.54 -39.56 -1.01
N ASP A 453 29.14 -40.78 -0.65
CA ASP A 453 30.08 -41.80 -0.20
C ASP A 453 30.69 -42.51 -1.42
N ALA A 454 31.88 -42.06 -1.82
CA ALA A 454 32.60 -42.61 -2.95
C ALA A 454 32.79 -44.15 -2.90
N ARG A 455 32.82 -44.74 -1.68
CA ARG A 455 32.98 -46.20 -1.47
C ARG A 455 31.71 -46.98 -1.88
N LYS A 456 30.54 -46.35 -1.83
CA LYS A 456 29.26 -46.99 -2.16
C LYS A 456 29.03 -47.09 -3.68
N ASN A 457 29.71 -46.29 -4.48
CA ASN A 457 29.57 -46.20 -5.95
C ASN A 457 28.08 -46.25 -6.39
N LYS A 458 27.22 -45.55 -5.65
CA LYS A 458 25.75 -45.59 -5.83
C LYS A 458 25.34 -44.77 -7.05
N LYS A 459 24.40 -45.34 -7.80
CA LYS A 459 23.71 -44.64 -8.90
C LYS A 459 22.23 -44.52 -8.56
N VAL A 460 21.66 -43.34 -8.78
CA VAL A 460 20.25 -43.09 -8.57
C VAL A 460 19.61 -42.71 -9.89
N GLY A 461 18.72 -43.56 -10.39
CA GLY A 461 17.93 -43.29 -11.59
C GLY A 461 16.88 -42.24 -11.32
N ILE A 462 16.82 -41.19 -12.16
CA ILE A 462 15.84 -40.08 -11.98
C ILE A 462 14.39 -40.59 -12.07
N THR A 463 14.12 -41.60 -12.90
CA THR A 463 12.77 -42.18 -13.04
C THR A 463 12.34 -42.91 -11.78
N ASP A 464 13.21 -43.68 -11.19
CA ASP A 464 12.96 -44.41 -9.94
C ASP A 464 12.80 -43.43 -8.77
N ALA A 465 13.68 -42.45 -8.67
CA ALA A 465 13.59 -41.39 -7.67
C ALA A 465 12.26 -40.62 -7.77
N TYR A 466 11.80 -40.28 -8.98
CA TYR A 466 10.53 -39.63 -9.18
C TYR A 466 9.33 -40.50 -8.73
N SER A 467 9.34 -41.79 -9.04
CA SER A 467 8.29 -42.71 -8.61
C SER A 467 8.19 -42.75 -7.08
N LYS A 468 9.31 -42.90 -6.39
CA LYS A 468 9.37 -42.91 -4.93
C LYS A 468 8.97 -41.57 -4.31
N PHE A 469 9.40 -40.46 -4.91
CA PHE A 469 8.97 -39.12 -4.49
C PHE A 469 7.46 -38.96 -4.61
N LYS A 470 6.87 -39.42 -5.72
CA LYS A 470 5.42 -39.37 -5.91
C LYS A 470 4.67 -40.15 -4.83
N THR A 471 5.09 -41.39 -4.55
CA THR A 471 4.51 -42.19 -3.46
C THR A 471 4.63 -41.50 -2.12
N HIS A 472 5.80 -40.94 -1.80
CA HIS A 472 5.99 -40.17 -0.56
C HIS A 472 5.03 -38.97 -0.45
N MET A 473 4.85 -38.20 -1.52
CA MET A 473 3.91 -37.07 -1.54
C MET A 473 2.46 -37.50 -1.36
N GLU A 474 2.07 -38.66 -1.89
CA GLU A 474 0.75 -39.25 -1.68
C GLU A 474 0.55 -39.68 -0.22
N GLU A 475 1.57 -40.30 0.40
CA GLU A 475 1.54 -40.77 1.79
C GLU A 475 1.42 -39.62 2.79
N ILE A 476 2.08 -38.47 2.54
CA ILE A 476 1.95 -37.28 3.39
C ILE A 476 0.71 -36.41 3.10
N GLY A 477 -0.16 -36.83 2.19
CA GLY A 477 -1.40 -36.13 1.83
C GLY A 477 -1.23 -34.97 0.84
N ASP A 478 -0.04 -34.78 0.28
CA ASP A 478 0.30 -33.71 -0.67
C ASP A 478 0.32 -34.19 -2.14
N GLY A 479 -0.31 -35.32 -2.45
CA GLY A 479 -0.34 -35.93 -3.78
C GLY A 479 -0.82 -35.00 -4.91
N GLN A 480 -1.70 -34.04 -4.61
CA GLN A 480 -2.17 -33.03 -5.57
C GLN A 480 -1.06 -32.04 -6.02
N TYR A 481 0.03 -31.94 -5.28
CA TYR A 481 1.15 -31.02 -5.56
C TYR A 481 2.36 -31.73 -6.16
N VAL A 482 2.24 -32.99 -6.54
CA VAL A 482 3.32 -33.72 -7.21
C VAL A 482 3.70 -33.01 -8.51
N PRO A 483 4.94 -32.55 -8.68
CA PRO A 483 5.39 -31.89 -9.90
C PRO A 483 5.43 -32.91 -11.06
N THR A 484 5.44 -32.40 -12.29
CA THR A 484 5.68 -33.28 -13.44
C THR A 484 7.08 -33.89 -13.37
N ARG A 485 7.26 -35.08 -13.95
CA ARG A 485 8.57 -35.73 -14.01
C ARG A 485 9.66 -34.85 -14.60
N ASN A 486 9.32 -34.05 -15.61
CA ASN A 486 10.28 -33.13 -16.23
C ASN A 486 10.74 -32.03 -15.24
N ARG A 487 9.84 -31.47 -14.46
CA ARG A 487 10.15 -30.48 -13.43
C ARG A 487 10.99 -31.10 -12.31
N PHE A 488 10.65 -32.29 -11.84
CA PHE A 488 11.45 -33.03 -10.88
C PHE A 488 12.89 -33.24 -11.40
N ALA A 489 13.03 -33.78 -12.61
CA ALA A 489 14.32 -34.01 -13.24
C ALA A 489 15.14 -32.73 -13.44
N GLN A 490 14.48 -31.62 -13.80
CA GLN A 490 15.14 -30.33 -13.94
C GLN A 490 15.69 -29.83 -12.60
N ARG A 491 14.89 -29.97 -11.53
CA ARG A 491 15.31 -29.54 -10.20
C ARG A 491 16.49 -30.34 -9.67
N ILE A 492 16.45 -31.64 -9.86
CA ILE A 492 17.60 -32.51 -9.50
C ILE A 492 18.86 -32.17 -10.32
N ARG A 493 18.72 -31.84 -11.62
CA ARG A 493 19.86 -31.39 -12.44
C ARG A 493 20.47 -30.08 -11.94
N GLN A 494 19.66 -29.17 -11.42
CA GLN A 494 20.14 -27.92 -10.81
C GLN A 494 20.97 -28.23 -9.55
N LEU A 495 20.52 -29.15 -8.69
CA LEU A 495 21.26 -29.60 -7.53
C LEU A 495 22.64 -30.13 -7.94
N VAL A 496 22.67 -31.06 -8.91
CA VAL A 496 23.94 -31.69 -9.38
C VAL A 496 24.88 -30.67 -10.00
N ARG A 497 24.38 -29.65 -10.69
CA ARG A 497 25.22 -28.57 -11.26
C ARG A 497 25.84 -27.67 -10.20
N GLY A 498 25.17 -27.50 -9.06
CA GLY A 498 25.68 -26.74 -7.92
C GLY A 498 26.63 -27.54 -7.03
N ASP A 499 26.69 -28.86 -7.19
CA ASP A 499 27.50 -29.75 -6.38
C ASP A 499 28.68 -30.28 -7.21
N VAL A 500 29.90 -29.93 -6.80
CA VAL A 500 31.14 -30.29 -7.52
C VAL A 500 31.46 -31.80 -7.48
N GLU A 501 30.86 -32.51 -6.54
CA GLU A 501 31.15 -33.96 -6.33
C GLU A 501 30.16 -34.88 -7.06
N LEU A 502 29.07 -34.34 -7.59
CA LEU A 502 28.05 -35.11 -8.30
C LEU A 502 28.10 -34.88 -9.82
N GLU A 503 27.79 -35.93 -10.57
CA GLU A 503 27.62 -35.83 -12.02
C GLU A 503 26.40 -36.56 -12.54
N MET A 504 25.88 -36.09 -13.69
CA MET A 504 24.78 -36.73 -14.43
C MET A 504 25.36 -37.72 -15.45
N GLY A 505 24.88 -38.95 -15.41
CA GLY A 505 25.12 -39.95 -16.43
C GLY A 505 23.85 -40.37 -17.17
N ARG A 506 24.00 -41.07 -18.27
CA ARG A 506 22.89 -41.66 -19.03
C ARG A 506 23.20 -43.11 -19.35
N ASP A 507 22.27 -43.99 -19.10
CA ASP A 507 22.30 -45.36 -19.56
C ASP A 507 21.19 -45.63 -20.61
N LYS A 508 21.03 -46.90 -21.01
CA LYS A 508 20.00 -47.28 -22.02
C LYS A 508 18.56 -47.03 -21.58
N HIS A 509 18.32 -46.89 -20.28
CA HIS A 509 16.97 -46.83 -19.73
C HIS A 509 16.61 -45.48 -19.10
N SER A 510 17.58 -44.76 -18.50
CA SER A 510 17.30 -43.47 -17.86
C SER A 510 18.55 -42.61 -17.62
N ASN A 511 18.35 -41.35 -17.30
CA ASN A 511 19.39 -40.52 -16.70
C ASN A 511 19.53 -40.89 -15.22
N PHE A 512 20.78 -40.93 -14.74
CA PHE A 512 21.13 -41.21 -13.35
C PHE A 512 22.11 -40.18 -12.80
N ILE A 513 22.22 -40.14 -11.47
CA ILE A 513 23.17 -39.34 -10.72
C ILE A 513 24.15 -40.26 -10.03
N ARG A 514 25.41 -39.90 -10.02
CA ARG A 514 26.47 -40.61 -9.28
C ARG A 514 27.51 -39.64 -8.74
N TYR A 515 28.37 -40.14 -7.84
CA TYR A 515 29.57 -39.47 -7.41
C TYR A 515 30.52 -39.29 -8.61
N LYS A 516 31.12 -38.11 -8.72
CA LYS A 516 32.07 -37.80 -9.78
C LYS A 516 33.41 -38.47 -9.45
N GLN A 517 33.72 -39.51 -10.19
CA GLN A 517 35.05 -40.11 -10.06
C GLN A 517 36.07 -39.13 -10.62
N LEU A 518 36.93 -38.60 -9.76
CA LEU A 518 38.13 -37.90 -10.21
C LEU A 518 39.01 -38.91 -10.95
N VAL A 519 39.15 -38.73 -12.26
CA VAL A 519 40.06 -39.51 -13.12
C VAL A 519 41.49 -39.07 -12.86
#